data_093f48e48b9352adb053d3d224a92693
#
_entry.id   093f48e48b9352adb053d3d224a92693
#
_cell.length_a   1.000
_cell.length_b   1.000
_cell.length_c   1.000
_cell.angle_alpha   90.00
_cell.angle_beta   90.00
_cell.angle_gamma   90.00
#
_symmetry.space_group_name_H-M   'P 1'
#
loop_
_entity.id
_entity.type
_entity.pdbx_description
1 polymer ?
#
loop_
_entity_poly.entity_id
_entity_poly.type
_entity_poly.pdbx_seq_one_letter_code
_entity_poly.pdbx_strand_id
1 'polypeptide(L)'
;MANRPLLFDNAELQAIARALGDTSFGFTGSEIADILSSLGLPDPGEMTKWKRLYQSFLLAQERIGKRKPVISFIRESMKQHRHLGRTGRLEDMREALNAALMLSGLVVDCEGILTTTTKVRTVASAEQRARSLRQTLEARNVHQDVIRFCRAEYLAKDYFHAVFEACKSVSDKIRFISGLSTDGNTLVNEAFGNNPPLLKINNHATSSEINEHRGFANLRKRCSAPYPPPVP
;
A
#
# COMPACT_ATOMS: atom_id res chain seq x y z
N MET A 1 -24.70 -17.38 8.03
CA MET A 1 -24.59 -15.98 7.52
C MET A 1 -23.89 -15.16 8.59
N ALA A 2 -22.64 -14.76 8.40
CA ALA A 2 -21.91 -13.95 9.38
C ALA A 2 -22.53 -12.56 9.44
N ASN A 3 -23.01 -12.20 10.64
CA ASN A 3 -23.60 -10.89 10.93
C ASN A 3 -22.54 -9.81 10.65
N ARG A 4 -22.66 -9.07 9.54
CA ARG A 4 -21.79 -7.93 9.24
C ARG A 4 -22.01 -6.89 10.32
N PRO A 5 -20.97 -6.35 10.98
CA PRO A 5 -21.16 -5.28 11.91
C PRO A 5 -21.86 -4.12 11.20
N LEU A 6 -22.99 -3.68 11.74
CA LEU A 6 -23.80 -2.59 11.18
C LEU A 6 -23.09 -1.24 11.28
N LEU A 7 -22.09 -1.14 12.17
CA LEU A 7 -21.33 0.07 12.47
C LEU A 7 -19.82 -0.17 12.32
N PHE A 8 -19.08 0.88 12.05
CA PHE A 8 -17.63 0.90 12.28
C PHE A 8 -17.37 1.07 13.77
N ASP A 9 -16.37 0.41 14.32
CA ASP A 9 -15.93 0.67 15.68
C ASP A 9 -15.12 2.00 15.77
N ASN A 10 -14.83 2.42 17.01
CA ASN A 10 -14.13 3.68 17.24
C ASN A 10 -12.71 3.70 16.64
N ALA A 11 -12.02 2.58 16.66
CA ALA A 11 -10.68 2.47 16.08
C ALA A 11 -10.72 2.53 14.53
N GLU A 12 -11.70 1.86 13.92
CA GLU A 12 -11.95 1.93 12.48
C GLU A 12 -12.30 3.36 12.04
N LEU A 13 -13.22 4.04 12.76
CA LEU A 13 -13.59 5.43 12.49
C LEU A 13 -12.38 6.37 12.60
N GLN A 14 -11.55 6.19 13.63
CA GLN A 14 -10.35 6.99 13.82
C GLN A 14 -9.32 6.78 12.69
N ALA A 15 -9.10 5.52 12.29
CA ALA A 15 -8.18 5.20 11.20
C ALA A 15 -8.65 5.80 9.87
N ILE A 16 -9.94 5.69 9.54
CA ILE A 16 -10.54 6.30 8.34
C ILE A 16 -10.40 7.83 8.40
N ALA A 17 -10.70 8.45 9.54
CA ALA A 17 -10.60 9.89 9.71
C ALA A 17 -9.15 10.40 9.58
N ARG A 18 -8.15 9.65 10.08
CA ARG A 18 -6.73 9.98 9.93
C ARG A 18 -6.28 9.88 8.46
N ALA A 19 -6.69 8.85 7.73
CA ALA A 19 -6.37 8.71 6.32
C ALA A 19 -6.92 9.87 5.48
N LEU A 20 -8.19 10.27 5.71
CA LEU A 20 -8.83 11.35 4.97
C LEU A 20 -8.38 12.76 5.41
N GLY A 21 -8.00 12.92 6.68
CA GLY A 21 -7.56 14.19 7.28
C GLY A 21 -6.04 14.32 7.39
N ASP A 22 -5.26 13.52 6.68
CA ASP A 22 -3.80 13.56 6.70
C ASP A 22 -3.27 14.97 6.37
N THR A 23 -2.09 15.30 6.91
CA THR A 23 -1.49 16.65 6.72
C THR A 23 -0.87 16.81 5.35
N SER A 24 -0.37 15.76 4.75
CA SER A 24 0.38 15.78 3.48
C SER A 24 -0.54 15.62 2.27
N PHE A 25 -1.37 14.58 2.26
CA PHE A 25 -2.25 14.26 1.12
C PHE A 25 -3.75 14.35 1.43
N GLY A 26 -4.13 14.48 2.71
CA GLY A 26 -5.52 14.55 3.13
C GLY A 26 -6.25 15.83 2.67
N PHE A 27 -7.56 15.87 2.92
CA PHE A 27 -8.39 17.03 2.63
C PHE A 27 -8.01 18.24 3.50
N THR A 28 -8.19 19.43 2.96
CA THR A 28 -8.14 20.69 3.72
C THR A 28 -9.40 20.86 4.57
N GLY A 29 -9.36 21.78 5.53
CA GLY A 29 -10.52 22.06 6.38
C GLY A 29 -11.75 22.52 5.59
N SER A 30 -11.57 23.32 4.52
CA SER A 30 -12.64 23.74 3.62
C SER A 30 -13.21 22.61 2.79
N GLU A 31 -12.36 21.76 2.19
CA GLU A 31 -12.81 20.59 1.45
C GLU A 31 -13.61 19.62 2.33
N ILE A 32 -13.22 19.44 3.60
CA ILE A 32 -13.97 18.64 4.58
C ILE A 32 -15.35 19.25 4.82
N ALA A 33 -15.42 20.58 5.06
CA ALA A 33 -16.68 21.28 5.26
C ALA A 33 -17.63 21.10 4.07
N ASP A 34 -17.12 21.25 2.85
CA ASP A 34 -17.90 21.09 1.63
C ASP A 34 -18.47 19.69 1.47
N ILE A 35 -17.66 18.65 1.76
CA ILE A 35 -18.12 17.26 1.67
C ILE A 35 -19.16 16.98 2.76
N LEU A 36 -18.92 17.38 4.01
CA LEU A 36 -19.87 17.20 5.10
C LEU A 36 -21.20 17.88 4.80
N SER A 37 -21.18 19.11 4.33
CA SER A 37 -22.36 19.89 3.95
C SER A 37 -23.12 19.22 2.80
N SER A 38 -22.43 18.80 1.73
CA SER A 38 -23.05 18.16 0.57
C SER A 38 -23.77 16.84 0.90
N LEU A 39 -23.33 16.15 1.95
CA LEU A 39 -23.89 14.88 2.40
C LEU A 39 -24.87 15.05 3.59
N GLY A 40 -25.09 16.28 4.08
CA GLY A 40 -25.92 16.53 5.24
C GLY A 40 -25.40 15.87 6.53
N LEU A 41 -24.07 15.74 6.63
CA LEU A 41 -23.40 15.18 7.80
C LEU A 41 -23.14 16.27 8.85
N PRO A 42 -23.17 15.93 10.15
CA PRO A 42 -22.85 16.88 11.21
C PRO A 42 -21.41 17.38 11.06
N ASP A 43 -21.23 18.69 11.20
CA ASP A 43 -19.92 19.32 11.23
C ASP A 43 -19.63 19.85 12.65
N PRO A 44 -18.72 19.22 13.39
CA PRO A 44 -18.39 19.65 14.75
C PRO A 44 -17.58 20.95 14.85
N GLY A 45 -17.22 21.56 13.71
CA GLY A 45 -16.56 22.86 13.69
C GLY A 45 -15.04 22.81 13.88
N GLU A 46 -14.48 23.79 14.59
CA GLU A 46 -13.03 24.02 14.71
C GLU A 46 -12.32 22.94 15.52
N MET A 47 -11.73 21.98 14.81
CA MET A 47 -10.89 20.90 15.33
C MET A 47 -9.77 20.61 14.34
N THR A 48 -8.76 19.81 14.77
CA THR A 48 -7.83 19.23 13.80
C THR A 48 -8.60 18.35 12.80
N LYS A 49 -8.19 18.37 11.53
CA LYS A 49 -8.90 17.74 10.41
C LYS A 49 -9.42 16.32 10.71
N TRP A 50 -8.55 15.46 11.20
CA TRP A 50 -8.93 14.09 11.52
C TRP A 50 -9.89 13.98 12.71
N LYS A 51 -9.76 14.84 13.75
CA LYS A 51 -10.68 14.85 14.89
C LYS A 51 -12.07 15.32 14.47
N ARG A 52 -12.15 16.35 13.61
CA ARG A 52 -13.38 16.86 13.02
C ARG A 52 -14.12 15.76 12.24
N LEU A 53 -13.39 15.04 11.38
CA LEU A 53 -13.94 13.89 10.63
C LEU A 53 -14.39 12.77 11.57
N TYR A 54 -13.58 12.40 12.55
CA TYR A 54 -13.91 11.34 13.50
C TYR A 54 -15.22 11.65 14.26
N GLN A 55 -15.35 12.86 14.81
CA GLN A 55 -16.55 13.28 15.52
C GLN A 55 -17.77 13.34 14.59
N SER A 56 -17.62 13.87 13.39
CA SER A 56 -18.67 13.86 12.38
C SER A 56 -19.17 12.44 12.08
N PHE A 57 -18.25 11.51 11.86
CA PHE A 57 -18.57 10.12 11.56
C PHE A 57 -19.26 9.41 12.73
N LEU A 58 -18.77 9.64 13.94
CA LEU A 58 -19.36 9.09 15.16
C LEU A 58 -20.82 9.55 15.32
N LEU A 59 -21.05 10.87 15.32
CA LEU A 59 -22.39 11.45 15.44
C LEU A 59 -23.34 11.00 14.32
N ALA A 60 -22.86 10.96 13.08
CA ALA A 60 -23.68 10.54 11.94
C ALA A 60 -24.03 9.06 12.01
N GLN A 61 -23.09 8.22 12.43
CA GLN A 61 -23.30 6.78 12.56
C GLN A 61 -24.25 6.45 13.72
N GLU A 62 -24.12 7.13 14.87
CA GLU A 62 -25.02 6.98 16.01
C GLU A 62 -26.45 7.40 15.65
N ARG A 63 -26.62 8.54 14.97
CA ARG A 63 -27.93 9.06 14.55
C ARG A 63 -28.70 8.10 13.63
N ILE A 64 -27.99 7.41 12.72
CA ILE A 64 -28.61 6.57 11.68
C ILE A 64 -28.60 5.09 12.08
N GLY A 65 -27.77 4.68 13.05
CA GLY A 65 -27.59 3.27 13.44
C GLY A 65 -26.96 2.39 12.35
N LYS A 66 -26.27 2.99 11.37
CA LYS A 66 -25.65 2.30 10.23
C LYS A 66 -24.37 3.01 9.81
N ARG A 67 -23.43 2.26 9.21
CA ARG A 67 -22.19 2.83 8.67
C ARG A 67 -22.34 3.57 7.33
N LYS A 68 -23.57 3.64 6.79
CA LYS A 68 -23.89 4.30 5.51
C LYS A 68 -23.34 5.74 5.40
N PRO A 69 -23.44 6.62 6.41
CA PRO A 69 -22.92 7.98 6.34
C PRO A 69 -21.42 8.04 6.06
N VAL A 70 -20.64 7.21 6.77
CA VAL A 70 -19.18 7.11 6.60
C VAL A 70 -18.83 6.57 5.22
N ILE A 71 -19.54 5.52 4.77
CA ILE A 71 -19.39 4.99 3.42
C ILE A 71 -19.68 6.04 2.36
N SER A 72 -20.71 6.86 2.54
CA SER A 72 -21.05 7.94 1.61
C SER A 72 -19.95 8.99 1.55
N PHE A 73 -19.36 9.35 2.70
CA PHE A 73 -18.22 10.26 2.74
C PHE A 73 -17.00 9.68 2.01
N ILE A 74 -16.65 8.43 2.24
CA ILE A 74 -15.54 7.75 1.55
C ILE A 74 -15.76 7.75 0.04
N ARG A 75 -16.96 7.40 -0.43
CA ARG A 75 -17.29 7.41 -1.86
C ARG A 75 -17.19 8.81 -2.48
N GLU A 76 -17.66 9.83 -1.77
CA GLU A 76 -17.57 11.19 -2.23
C GLU A 76 -16.12 11.68 -2.26
N SER A 77 -15.32 11.31 -1.25
CA SER A 77 -13.91 11.67 -1.16
C SER A 77 -13.05 11.06 -2.27
N MET A 78 -13.41 9.89 -2.80
CA MET A 78 -12.65 9.19 -3.85
C MET A 78 -13.02 9.61 -5.29
N LYS A 79 -13.95 10.54 -5.48
CA LYS A 79 -14.29 11.04 -6.82
C LYS A 79 -13.13 11.81 -7.44
N GLN A 80 -12.76 11.48 -8.67
CA GLN A 80 -11.60 12.03 -9.37
C GLN A 80 -11.59 13.58 -9.43
N HIS A 81 -12.76 14.22 -9.61
CA HIS A 81 -12.84 15.68 -9.70
C HIS A 81 -12.36 16.41 -8.43
N ARG A 82 -12.38 15.76 -7.25
CA ARG A 82 -11.89 16.32 -5.99
C ARG A 82 -10.37 16.32 -5.88
N HIS A 83 -9.69 15.64 -6.78
CA HIS A 83 -8.24 15.50 -6.79
C HIS A 83 -7.59 16.22 -7.97
N LEU A 84 -8.36 16.93 -8.79
CA LEU A 84 -7.84 17.69 -9.93
C LEU A 84 -6.76 18.68 -9.49
N GLY A 85 -5.65 18.73 -10.24
CA GLY A 85 -4.51 19.59 -9.95
C GLY A 85 -3.58 19.14 -8.82
N ARG A 86 -3.82 17.96 -8.23
CA ARG A 86 -2.97 17.38 -7.15
C ARG A 86 -2.51 15.97 -7.52
N THR A 87 -1.41 15.91 -8.29
CA THR A 87 -0.84 14.64 -8.77
C THR A 87 -0.48 13.71 -7.58
N GLY A 88 -0.88 12.44 -7.66
CA GLY A 88 -0.58 11.42 -6.64
C GLY A 88 -1.52 11.40 -5.44
N ARG A 89 -2.19 12.51 -5.12
CA ARG A 89 -3.04 12.63 -3.92
C ARG A 89 -4.11 11.54 -3.79
N LEU A 90 -4.79 11.23 -4.91
CA LEU A 90 -5.84 10.19 -4.92
C LEU A 90 -5.27 8.83 -4.55
N GLU A 91 -4.11 8.51 -5.08
CA GLU A 91 -3.45 7.23 -4.83
C GLU A 91 -2.96 7.10 -3.39
N ASP A 92 -2.28 8.12 -2.86
CA ASP A 92 -1.81 8.16 -1.47
C ASP A 92 -2.98 8.03 -0.49
N MET A 93 -4.07 8.76 -0.75
CA MET A 93 -5.28 8.70 0.07
C MET A 93 -5.98 7.34 -0.05
N ARG A 94 -6.04 6.75 -1.24
CA ARG A 94 -6.61 5.43 -1.49
C ARG A 94 -5.84 4.35 -0.73
N GLU A 95 -4.51 4.39 -0.76
CA GLU A 95 -3.66 3.46 -0.04
C GLU A 95 -3.87 3.54 1.48
N ALA A 96 -3.83 4.75 2.04
CA ALA A 96 -4.08 4.97 3.46
C ALA A 96 -5.50 4.54 3.89
N LEU A 97 -6.51 4.83 3.06
CA LEU A 97 -7.89 4.36 3.29
C LEU A 97 -8.00 2.84 3.25
N ASN A 98 -7.37 2.18 2.30
CA ASN A 98 -7.41 0.72 2.19
C ASN A 98 -6.77 0.05 3.40
N ALA A 99 -5.70 0.61 3.95
CA ALA A 99 -5.13 0.14 5.22
C ALA A 99 -6.14 0.25 6.37
N ALA A 100 -6.88 1.36 6.46
CA ALA A 100 -7.91 1.58 7.49
C ALA A 100 -9.15 0.67 7.30
N LEU A 101 -9.57 0.43 6.04
CA LEU A 101 -10.78 -0.32 5.69
C LEU A 101 -10.60 -1.85 5.70
N MET A 102 -9.36 -2.33 5.72
CA MET A 102 -9.05 -3.75 5.58
C MET A 102 -9.77 -4.63 6.61
N LEU A 103 -9.87 -4.17 7.86
CA LEU A 103 -10.56 -4.90 8.94
C LEU A 103 -12.08 -4.87 8.79
N SER A 104 -12.61 -3.85 8.13
CA SER A 104 -14.06 -3.69 7.87
C SER A 104 -14.56 -4.54 6.70
N GLY A 105 -13.65 -5.17 5.95
CA GLY A 105 -13.97 -5.93 4.74
C GLY A 105 -14.42 -5.03 3.59
N LEU A 106 -13.84 -3.84 3.49
CA LEU A 106 -14.05 -2.87 2.43
C LEU A 106 -12.72 -2.55 1.77
N VAL A 107 -12.76 -2.18 0.49
CA VAL A 107 -11.59 -1.75 -0.28
C VAL A 107 -12.03 -0.71 -1.32
N VAL A 108 -11.17 0.28 -1.56
CA VAL A 108 -11.30 1.22 -2.68
C VAL A 108 -10.39 0.73 -3.80
N ASP A 109 -10.95 0.48 -4.98
CA ASP A 109 -10.20 0.02 -6.14
C ASP A 109 -9.42 1.15 -6.84
N CYS A 110 -8.73 0.82 -7.94
CA CYS A 110 -7.95 1.79 -8.71
C CYS A 110 -8.80 2.87 -9.40
N GLU A 111 -10.10 2.64 -9.53
CA GLU A 111 -11.06 3.61 -10.10
C GLU A 111 -11.69 4.51 -9.02
N GLY A 112 -11.34 4.30 -7.74
CA GLY A 112 -11.91 5.03 -6.60
C GLY A 112 -13.27 4.49 -6.14
N ILE A 113 -13.64 3.29 -6.60
CA ILE A 113 -14.94 2.68 -6.25
C ILE A 113 -14.78 1.85 -4.98
N LEU A 114 -15.64 2.13 -3.98
CA LEU A 114 -15.67 1.37 -2.74
C LEU A 114 -16.45 0.07 -2.92
N THR A 115 -15.75 -1.05 -2.80
CA THR A 115 -16.29 -2.42 -2.93
C THR A 115 -16.13 -3.21 -1.64
N THR A 116 -16.81 -4.36 -1.56
CA THR A 116 -16.62 -5.29 -0.44
C THR A 116 -15.51 -6.28 -0.77
N THR A 117 -14.61 -6.49 0.18
CA THR A 117 -13.59 -7.54 0.10
C THR A 117 -13.79 -8.58 1.20
N THR A 118 -13.20 -9.75 1.05
CA THR A 118 -13.24 -10.78 2.07
C THR A 118 -12.43 -10.33 3.28
N LYS A 119 -13.05 -10.27 4.47
CA LYS A 119 -12.35 -9.95 5.72
C LYS A 119 -11.23 -10.94 5.99
N VAL A 120 -10.00 -10.43 6.10
CA VAL A 120 -8.84 -11.24 6.48
C VAL A 120 -8.76 -11.30 8.01
N ARG A 121 -9.56 -12.14 8.62
CA ARG A 121 -9.57 -12.31 10.09
C ARG A 121 -8.98 -13.62 10.58
N THR A 122 -8.57 -14.52 9.69
CA THR A 122 -8.11 -15.85 10.08
C THR A 122 -6.84 -16.25 9.35
N VAL A 123 -6.07 -17.15 9.95
CA VAL A 123 -4.92 -17.80 9.34
C VAL A 123 -5.31 -18.42 7.98
N ALA A 124 -6.50 -19.02 7.90
CA ALA A 124 -7.03 -19.62 6.66
C ALA A 124 -7.16 -18.62 5.50
N SER A 125 -7.49 -17.36 5.77
CA SER A 125 -7.56 -16.33 4.72
C SER A 125 -6.19 -15.83 4.28
N ALA A 126 -5.19 -15.81 5.17
CA ALA A 126 -3.80 -15.52 4.81
C ALA A 126 -3.22 -16.65 3.95
N GLU A 127 -3.51 -17.91 4.27
CA GLU A 127 -3.14 -19.08 3.47
C GLU A 127 -3.79 -19.05 2.08
N GLN A 128 -5.06 -18.67 1.99
CA GLN A 128 -5.75 -18.56 0.71
C GLN A 128 -5.14 -17.48 -0.17
N ARG A 129 -4.78 -16.31 0.43
CA ARG A 129 -4.04 -15.25 -0.29
C ARG A 129 -2.69 -15.73 -0.79
N ALA A 130 -1.94 -16.45 0.06
CA ALA A 130 -0.64 -16.98 -0.31
C ALA A 130 -0.75 -17.96 -1.48
N ARG A 131 -1.77 -18.84 -1.47
CA ARG A 131 -2.06 -19.76 -2.58
C ARG A 131 -2.42 -19.04 -3.86
N SER A 132 -3.34 -18.06 -3.79
CA SER A 132 -3.78 -17.30 -4.97
C SER A 132 -2.63 -16.49 -5.58
N LEU A 133 -1.81 -15.82 -4.74
CA LEU A 133 -0.63 -15.09 -5.22
C LEU A 133 0.38 -16.03 -5.87
N ARG A 134 0.67 -17.17 -5.23
CA ARG A 134 1.57 -18.19 -5.79
C ARG A 134 1.12 -18.64 -7.16
N GLN A 135 -0.14 -19.05 -7.31
CA GLN A 135 -0.70 -19.48 -8.59
C GLN A 135 -0.57 -18.40 -9.68
N THR A 136 -0.83 -17.13 -9.32
CA THR A 136 -0.70 -16.01 -10.25
C THR A 136 0.74 -15.80 -10.70
N LEU A 137 1.71 -15.93 -9.80
CA LEU A 137 3.13 -15.77 -10.11
C LEU A 137 3.68 -16.95 -10.90
N GLU A 138 3.25 -18.16 -10.58
CA GLU A 138 3.59 -19.39 -11.33
C GLU A 138 3.06 -19.31 -12.76
N ALA A 139 1.81 -18.87 -12.96
CA ALA A 139 1.23 -18.66 -14.29
C ALA A 139 1.98 -17.60 -15.12
N ARG A 140 2.71 -16.70 -14.47
CA ARG A 140 3.56 -15.68 -15.11
C ARG A 140 5.03 -16.13 -15.24
N ASN A 141 5.34 -17.37 -14.96
CA ASN A 141 6.70 -17.93 -14.98
C ASN A 141 7.69 -17.13 -14.09
N VAL A 142 7.24 -16.63 -12.95
CA VAL A 142 8.11 -15.94 -12.01
C VAL A 142 9.06 -16.93 -11.34
N HIS A 143 10.32 -16.52 -11.14
CA HIS A 143 11.37 -17.39 -10.58
C HIS A 143 10.98 -17.93 -9.20
N GLN A 144 11.29 -19.21 -8.94
CA GLN A 144 10.92 -19.91 -7.71
C GLN A 144 11.45 -19.23 -6.44
N ASP A 145 12.61 -18.60 -6.49
CA ASP A 145 13.17 -17.84 -5.37
C ASP A 145 12.27 -16.65 -4.94
N VAL A 146 11.44 -16.12 -5.83
CA VAL A 146 10.44 -15.10 -5.49
C VAL A 146 9.17 -15.75 -4.93
N ILE A 147 8.73 -16.86 -5.56
CA ILE A 147 7.51 -17.57 -5.18
C ILE A 147 7.58 -18.09 -3.75
N ARG A 148 8.75 -18.49 -3.25
CA ARG A 148 8.93 -18.96 -1.87
C ARG A 148 8.53 -17.95 -0.79
N PHE A 149 8.44 -16.66 -1.11
CA PHE A 149 7.96 -15.60 -0.21
C PHE A 149 6.44 -15.43 -0.20
N CYS A 150 5.71 -16.17 -1.05
CA CYS A 150 4.25 -16.25 -0.99
C CYS A 150 3.80 -17.15 0.17
N ARG A 151 4.08 -16.73 1.41
CA ARG A 151 3.74 -17.44 2.64
C ARG A 151 2.66 -16.70 3.41
N ALA A 152 1.81 -17.45 4.10
CA ALA A 152 0.72 -16.88 4.90
C ALA A 152 1.22 -15.88 5.94
N GLU A 153 2.37 -16.15 6.58
CA GLU A 153 2.97 -15.28 7.60
C GLU A 153 3.31 -13.89 7.06
N TYR A 154 3.83 -13.81 5.82
CA TYR A 154 4.17 -12.55 5.18
C TYR A 154 2.95 -11.80 4.63
N LEU A 155 1.87 -12.52 4.34
CA LEU A 155 0.64 -11.99 3.78
C LEU A 155 -0.47 -11.77 4.81
N ALA A 156 -0.20 -12.07 6.08
CA ALA A 156 -1.17 -11.92 7.16
C ALA A 156 -1.59 -10.47 7.38
N LYS A 157 -0.66 -9.53 7.21
CA LYS A 157 -0.90 -8.09 7.37
C LYS A 157 -1.06 -7.40 6.03
N ASP A 158 -0.08 -7.53 5.13
CA ASP A 158 -0.07 -6.91 3.80
C ASP A 158 0.90 -7.64 2.85
N TYR A 159 0.89 -7.27 1.57
CA TYR A 159 1.82 -7.80 0.57
C TYR A 159 3.22 -7.18 0.66
N PHE A 160 3.36 -6.03 1.34
CA PHE A 160 4.62 -5.29 1.43
C PHE A 160 5.72 -6.14 2.06
N HIS A 161 5.38 -6.85 3.13
CA HIS A 161 6.37 -7.69 3.84
C HIS A 161 6.89 -8.83 2.95
N ALA A 162 6.01 -9.46 2.17
CA ALA A 162 6.40 -10.50 1.22
C ALA A 162 7.31 -9.93 0.11
N VAL A 163 7.01 -8.75 -0.43
CA VAL A 163 7.82 -8.07 -1.43
C VAL A 163 9.18 -7.66 -0.85
N PHE A 164 9.19 -7.13 0.36
CA PHE A 164 10.41 -6.71 1.04
C PHE A 164 11.37 -7.89 1.29
N GLU A 165 10.86 -9.01 1.78
CA GLU A 165 11.66 -10.23 1.97
C GLU A 165 12.15 -10.80 0.62
N ALA A 166 11.32 -10.75 -0.42
CA ALA A 166 11.74 -11.13 -1.76
C ALA A 166 12.89 -10.22 -2.29
N CYS A 167 12.83 -8.92 -2.03
CA CYS A 167 13.91 -8.00 -2.39
C CYS A 167 15.21 -8.28 -1.62
N LYS A 168 15.13 -8.61 -0.35
CA LYS A 168 16.32 -9.01 0.47
C LYS A 168 16.97 -10.27 -0.12
N SER A 169 16.17 -11.25 -0.53
CA SER A 169 16.70 -12.50 -1.09
C SER A 169 17.53 -12.29 -2.36
N VAL A 170 17.25 -11.24 -3.13
CA VAL A 170 18.08 -10.88 -4.29
C VAL A 170 19.47 -10.41 -3.83
N SER A 171 19.57 -9.65 -2.74
CA SER A 171 20.86 -9.27 -2.15
C SER A 171 21.64 -10.50 -1.66
N ASP A 172 20.95 -11.45 -1.00
CA ASP A 172 21.58 -12.70 -0.57
C ASP A 172 22.10 -13.52 -1.75
N LYS A 173 21.32 -13.57 -2.84
CA LYS A 173 21.71 -14.25 -4.07
C LYS A 173 22.95 -13.59 -4.70
N ILE A 174 22.99 -12.26 -4.75
CA ILE A 174 24.14 -11.49 -5.24
C ILE A 174 25.38 -11.80 -4.39
N ARG A 175 25.27 -11.76 -3.06
CA ARG A 175 26.39 -12.12 -2.15
C ARG A 175 26.87 -13.54 -2.39
N PHE A 176 25.95 -14.48 -2.48
CA PHE A 176 26.29 -15.89 -2.71
C PHE A 176 27.07 -16.11 -4.03
N ILE A 177 26.61 -15.47 -5.13
CA ILE A 177 27.23 -15.65 -6.44
C ILE A 177 28.56 -14.87 -6.56
N SER A 178 28.63 -13.66 -5.96
CA SER A 178 29.79 -12.78 -6.07
C SER A 178 30.90 -13.04 -5.02
N GLY A 179 30.55 -13.71 -3.92
CA GLY A 179 31.44 -13.86 -2.76
C GLY A 179 31.63 -12.57 -1.94
N LEU A 180 30.86 -11.50 -2.24
CA LEU A 180 30.92 -10.23 -1.53
C LEU A 180 30.18 -10.33 -0.19
N SER A 181 30.64 -9.56 0.81
CA SER A 181 30.02 -9.48 2.13
C SER A 181 29.31 -8.15 2.40
N THR A 182 29.40 -7.19 1.47
CA THR A 182 28.77 -5.86 1.56
C THR A 182 27.27 -5.93 1.37
N ASP A 183 26.54 -4.81 1.60
CA ASP A 183 25.09 -4.74 1.46
C ASP A 183 24.64 -3.46 0.75
N GLY A 184 23.34 -3.38 0.43
CA GLY A 184 22.71 -2.21 -0.16
C GLY A 184 23.36 -1.75 -1.47
N ASN A 185 23.53 -0.44 -1.59
CA ASN A 185 24.12 0.16 -2.79
C ASN A 185 25.59 -0.20 -3.00
N THR A 186 26.34 -0.45 -1.92
CA THR A 186 27.74 -0.88 -1.99
C THR A 186 27.85 -2.24 -2.67
N LEU A 187 27.06 -3.20 -2.24
CA LEU A 187 26.99 -4.53 -2.86
C LEU A 187 26.70 -4.44 -4.38
N VAL A 188 25.73 -3.62 -4.75
CA VAL A 188 25.35 -3.47 -6.17
C VAL A 188 26.49 -2.82 -6.98
N ASN A 189 27.18 -1.82 -6.40
CA ASN A 189 28.31 -1.17 -7.06
C ASN A 189 29.50 -2.14 -7.24
N GLU A 190 29.82 -2.92 -6.24
CA GLU A 190 30.92 -3.88 -6.30
C GLU A 190 30.61 -5.05 -7.26
N ALA A 191 29.36 -5.53 -7.26
CA ALA A 191 28.94 -6.64 -8.10
C ALA A 191 28.79 -6.27 -9.58
N PHE A 192 28.25 -5.08 -9.88
CA PHE A 192 27.83 -4.71 -11.24
C PHE A 192 28.49 -3.43 -11.77
N GLY A 193 29.11 -2.59 -10.91
CA GLY A 193 29.58 -1.26 -11.29
C GLY A 193 31.02 -1.23 -11.82
N ASN A 194 31.82 -2.28 -11.65
CA ASN A 194 33.20 -2.36 -12.10
C ASN A 194 33.32 -2.53 -13.62
N ASN A 195 34.50 -2.29 -14.17
CA ASN A 195 34.78 -2.55 -15.58
C ASN A 195 36.06 -3.40 -15.73
N PRO A 196 35.99 -4.70 -16.03
CA PRO A 196 34.75 -5.46 -16.25
C PRO A 196 33.95 -5.68 -14.95
N PRO A 197 32.62 -5.83 -15.04
CA PRO A 197 31.78 -6.09 -13.85
C PRO A 197 32.04 -7.50 -13.32
N LEU A 198 31.95 -7.65 -11.98
CA LEU A 198 32.11 -8.95 -11.32
C LEU A 198 30.98 -9.91 -11.72
N LEU A 199 29.73 -9.41 -11.75
CA LEU A 199 28.59 -10.15 -12.26
C LEU A 199 28.06 -9.49 -13.54
N LYS A 200 27.84 -10.30 -14.57
CA LYS A 200 27.31 -9.87 -15.86
C LYS A 200 25.88 -10.39 -16.04
N ILE A 201 24.97 -9.53 -16.52
CA ILE A 201 23.61 -9.96 -16.92
C ILE A 201 23.51 -10.28 -18.41
N ASN A 202 24.53 -9.89 -19.20
CA ASN A 202 24.66 -10.14 -20.63
C ASN A 202 26.14 -10.23 -21.01
N ASN A 203 26.44 -10.34 -22.30
CA ASN A 203 27.82 -10.54 -22.80
C ASN A 203 28.71 -9.30 -22.75
N HIS A 204 28.15 -8.08 -22.52
CA HIS A 204 28.89 -6.79 -22.58
C HIS A 204 29.59 -6.53 -23.90
N ALA A 205 29.06 -7.07 -25.00
CA ALA A 205 29.71 -6.96 -26.33
C ALA A 205 29.30 -5.70 -27.10
N THR A 206 28.10 -5.17 -26.81
CA THR A 206 27.55 -3.99 -27.51
C THR A 206 27.25 -2.85 -26.54
N SER A 207 27.18 -1.62 -27.07
CA SER A 207 26.78 -0.45 -26.30
C SER A 207 25.37 -0.61 -25.68
N SER A 208 24.48 -1.31 -26.39
CA SER A 208 23.14 -1.63 -25.88
C SER A 208 23.18 -2.53 -24.65
N GLU A 209 23.97 -3.61 -24.71
CA GLU A 209 24.15 -4.53 -23.57
C GLU A 209 24.81 -3.84 -22.37
N ILE A 210 25.75 -2.95 -22.57
CA ILE A 210 26.39 -2.17 -21.52
C ILE A 210 25.35 -1.23 -20.86
N ASN A 211 24.48 -0.58 -21.65
CA ASN A 211 23.44 0.30 -21.14
C ASN A 211 22.36 -0.48 -20.39
N GLU A 212 21.96 -1.65 -20.88
CA GLU A 212 21.03 -2.58 -20.19
C GLU A 212 21.60 -2.99 -18.83
N HIS A 213 22.87 -3.39 -18.79
CA HIS A 213 23.56 -3.76 -17.54
C HIS A 213 23.57 -2.61 -16.53
N ARG A 214 23.88 -1.38 -16.96
CA ARG A 214 23.83 -0.17 -16.12
C ARG A 214 22.42 0.13 -15.65
N GLY A 215 21.42 -0.04 -16.52
CA GLY A 215 20.01 0.11 -16.19
C GLY A 215 19.57 -0.86 -15.09
N PHE A 216 19.95 -2.13 -15.21
CA PHE A 216 19.70 -3.15 -14.19
C PHE A 216 20.35 -2.79 -12.85
N ALA A 217 21.62 -2.40 -12.84
CA ALA A 217 22.32 -1.99 -11.62
C ALA A 217 21.62 -0.81 -10.92
N ASN A 218 21.18 0.19 -11.69
CA ASN A 218 20.46 1.35 -11.16
C ASN A 218 19.08 0.98 -10.60
N LEU A 219 18.33 0.10 -11.27
CA LEU A 219 17.05 -0.43 -10.78
C LEU A 219 17.27 -1.18 -9.45
N ARG A 220 18.31 -2.00 -9.39
CA ARG A 220 18.61 -2.78 -8.18
C ARG A 220 19.00 -1.90 -6.99
N LYS A 221 19.73 -0.81 -7.20
CA LYS A 221 20.05 0.19 -6.16
C LYS A 221 18.78 0.80 -5.56
N ARG A 222 17.80 1.14 -6.39
CA ARG A 222 16.51 1.69 -5.93
C ARG A 222 15.74 0.69 -5.06
N CYS A 223 15.78 -0.59 -5.38
CA CYS A 223 15.16 -1.64 -4.56
C CYS A 223 15.94 -1.95 -3.28
N SER A 224 17.20 -1.51 -3.15
CA SER A 224 18.05 -1.73 -1.99
C SER A 224 18.07 -0.54 -1.02
N ALA A 225 17.53 0.62 -1.43
CA ALA A 225 17.46 1.79 -0.56
C ALA A 225 16.62 1.43 0.68
N PRO A 226 17.11 1.77 1.90
CA PRO A 226 16.29 1.62 3.09
C PRO A 226 15.02 2.45 2.89
N TYR A 227 13.88 1.78 2.96
CA TYR A 227 12.60 2.49 3.02
C TYR A 227 12.63 3.35 4.29
N PRO A 228 12.28 4.63 4.24
CA PRO A 228 12.25 5.44 5.44
C PRO A 228 11.34 4.71 6.45
N PRO A 229 11.74 4.59 7.72
CA PRO A 229 10.88 3.99 8.74
C PRO A 229 9.55 4.75 8.75
N PRO A 230 8.42 4.05 9.02
CA PRO A 230 7.16 4.75 9.19
C PRO A 230 7.38 5.84 10.24
N VAL A 231 7.09 7.07 9.84
CA VAL A 231 7.21 8.25 10.70
C VAL A 231 6.32 8.00 11.92
N PRO A 232 6.83 8.16 13.16
CA PRO A 232 6.13 7.85 14.39
C PRO A 232 4.84 8.65 14.59
#